data_0aaa58c8929d3be3778fe860641ca696
#
_entry.id   0aaa58c8929d3be3778fe860641ca696
#
_cell.length_a   1.000
_cell.length_b   1.000
_cell.length_c   1.000
_cell.angle_alpha   90.00
_cell.angle_beta   90.00
_cell.angle_gamma   90.00
#
_symmetry.space_group_name_H-M   'P 1'
#
loop_
_entity.id
_entity.type
_entity.pdbx_description
1 polymer ?
#
loop_
_entity_poly.entity_id
_entity_poly.type
_entity_poly.pdbx_seq_one_letter_code
_entity_poly.pdbx_strand_id
1 'polypeptide(L)'
;MHQFSIHAPDGEHLGFLVMLADDETAPHPESGQLALQIQPAAKNTALARLAQAQTLYWQTAGDHVRIRDEDGDHRANIRQEWLIVGGEHYQLNDLEGSL
;
A
#
# COMPACT_ATOMS: atom_id res chain seq x y z
N MET A 1 1.37 10.61 -8.40
CA MET A 1 1.07 10.21 -7.01
C MET A 1 -0.34 9.66 -6.93
N HIS A 2 -0.49 8.52 -6.28
CA HIS A 2 -1.79 7.87 -6.15
C HIS A 2 -2.06 7.61 -4.67
N GLN A 3 -3.23 7.99 -4.17
CA GLN A 3 -3.55 7.91 -2.75
C GLN A 3 -4.74 6.99 -2.52
N PHE A 4 -4.66 6.21 -1.46
CA PHE A 4 -5.72 5.30 -1.03
C PHE A 4 -5.96 5.47 0.47
N SER A 5 -7.22 5.33 0.89
CA SER A 5 -7.50 5.08 2.29
C SER A 5 -7.53 3.58 2.54
N ILE A 6 -7.10 3.17 3.74
CA ILE A 6 -6.98 1.76 4.12
C ILE A 6 -8.04 1.46 5.17
N HIS A 7 -8.80 0.38 4.96
CA HIS A 7 -9.88 0.00 5.87
C HIS A 7 -9.76 -1.46 6.26
N ALA A 8 -10.11 -1.76 7.51
CA ALA A 8 -10.25 -3.13 7.96
C ALA A 8 -11.44 -3.79 7.27
N PRO A 9 -11.54 -5.14 7.29
CA PRO A 9 -12.70 -5.82 6.69
C PRO A 9 -14.04 -5.38 7.27
N ASP A 10 -14.08 -4.89 8.50
CA ASP A 10 -15.31 -4.38 9.12
C ASP A 10 -15.61 -2.92 8.75
N GLY A 11 -14.75 -2.29 7.95
CA GLY A 11 -14.93 -0.92 7.50
C GLY A 11 -14.19 0.13 8.31
N GLU A 12 -13.52 -0.26 9.39
CA GLU A 12 -12.78 0.70 10.23
C GLU A 12 -11.62 1.31 9.47
N HIS A 13 -11.51 2.64 9.50
CA HIS A 13 -10.43 3.35 8.82
C HIS A 13 -9.12 3.17 9.59
N LEU A 14 -8.11 2.62 8.92
CA LEU A 14 -6.82 2.28 9.53
C LEU A 14 -5.68 3.20 9.12
N GLY A 15 -5.80 3.89 8.01
CA GLY A 15 -4.73 4.79 7.57
C GLY A 15 -4.80 5.12 6.09
N PHE A 16 -3.67 5.58 5.57
CA PHE A 16 -3.53 5.97 4.16
C PHE A 16 -2.29 5.33 3.56
N LEU A 17 -2.39 5.07 2.26
CA LEU A 17 -1.29 4.56 1.46
C LEU A 17 -1.08 5.49 0.27
N VAL A 18 0.18 5.90 0.04
CA VAL A 18 0.54 6.78 -1.07
C VAL A 18 1.57 6.08 -1.93
N MET A 19 1.27 5.94 -3.22
CA MET A 19 2.19 5.38 -4.19
C MET A 19 2.83 6.52 -4.99
N LEU A 20 4.14 6.63 -4.92
CA LEU A 20 4.93 7.62 -5.64
C LEU A 20 5.65 6.90 -6.77
N ALA A 21 5.46 7.35 -8.01
CA ALA A 21 6.11 6.73 -9.16
C ALA A 21 7.56 7.19 -9.26
N ASP A 22 8.46 6.29 -9.70
CA ASP A 22 9.85 6.65 -10.00
C ASP A 22 9.92 7.67 -11.14
N ASP A 23 9.01 7.54 -12.10
CA ASP A 23 8.89 8.48 -13.23
C ASP A 23 7.45 8.96 -13.31
N GLU A 24 7.19 10.13 -12.74
CA GLU A 24 5.85 10.73 -12.71
C GLU A 24 5.36 11.13 -14.11
N THR A 25 6.24 11.19 -15.10
CA THR A 25 5.85 11.54 -16.47
C THR A 25 5.45 10.32 -17.28
N ALA A 26 5.72 9.11 -16.79
CA ALA A 26 5.35 7.89 -17.50
C ALA A 26 3.83 7.74 -17.53
N PRO A 27 3.25 7.38 -18.71
CA PRO A 27 1.80 7.18 -18.78
C PRO A 27 1.31 5.98 -17.95
N HIS A 28 2.20 4.97 -17.76
CA HIS A 28 1.88 3.78 -16.96
C HIS A 28 3.05 3.49 -16.05
N PRO A 29 3.14 4.17 -14.89
CA PRO A 29 4.23 3.93 -13.94
C PRO A 29 4.23 2.49 -13.47
N GLU A 30 5.41 1.87 -13.37
CA GLU A 30 5.55 0.46 -12.99
C GLU A 30 6.23 0.25 -11.66
N SER A 31 6.85 1.27 -11.08
CA SER A 31 7.58 1.16 -9.82
C SER A 31 7.71 2.52 -9.14
N GLY A 32 8.05 2.49 -7.87
CA GLY A 32 8.27 3.69 -7.09
C GLY A 32 8.34 3.40 -5.61
N GLN A 33 8.28 4.46 -4.82
CA GLN A 33 8.23 4.37 -3.37
C GLN A 33 6.78 4.35 -2.90
N LEU A 34 6.59 3.80 -1.70
CA LEU A 34 5.29 3.70 -1.09
C LEU A 34 5.39 4.25 0.33
N ALA A 35 4.46 5.11 0.70
CA ALA A 35 4.38 5.66 2.05
C ALA A 35 3.10 5.16 2.72
N LEU A 36 3.23 4.79 3.99
CA LEU A 36 2.11 4.40 4.82
C LEU A 36 1.99 5.35 5.99
N GLN A 37 0.77 5.80 6.25
CA GLN A 37 0.43 6.55 7.45
C GLN A 37 -0.71 5.81 8.12
N ILE A 38 -0.48 5.32 9.35
CA ILE A 38 -1.48 4.50 10.04
C ILE A 38 -2.09 5.26 11.21
N GLN A 39 -3.36 4.93 11.47
CA GLN A 39 -4.10 5.47 12.61
C GLN A 39 -3.86 4.61 13.85
N PRO A 40 -4.12 5.14 15.07
CA PRO A 40 -3.97 4.33 16.29
C PRO A 40 -4.79 3.03 16.27
N ALA A 41 -5.92 3.01 15.57
CA ALA A 41 -6.75 1.82 15.44
C ALA A 41 -6.03 0.66 14.75
N ALA A 42 -4.99 0.94 13.96
CA ALA A 42 -4.21 -0.09 13.26
C ALA A 42 -3.11 -0.71 14.13
N LYS A 43 -2.94 -0.23 15.36
CA LYS A 43 -1.92 -0.75 16.27
C LYS A 43 -2.13 -2.25 16.51
N ASN A 44 -1.04 -3.01 16.53
CA ASN A 44 -1.01 -4.45 16.72
C ASN A 44 -1.55 -5.26 15.53
N THR A 45 -1.68 -4.64 14.36
CA THR A 45 -2.05 -5.35 13.14
C THR A 45 -0.82 -5.63 12.28
N ALA A 46 -0.99 -6.49 11.26
CA ALA A 46 0.07 -6.70 10.27
C ALA A 46 0.40 -5.41 9.52
N LEU A 47 -0.59 -4.54 9.33
CA LEU A 47 -0.39 -3.24 8.69
C LEU A 47 0.57 -2.37 9.51
N ALA A 48 0.46 -2.37 10.83
CA ALA A 48 1.35 -1.61 11.69
C ALA A 48 2.79 -2.12 11.58
N ARG A 49 2.97 -3.44 11.47
CA ARG A 49 4.31 -4.02 11.28
C ARG A 49 4.90 -3.61 9.94
N LEU A 50 4.08 -3.57 8.88
CA LEU A 50 4.53 -3.11 7.58
C LEU A 50 4.97 -1.64 7.64
N ALA A 51 4.24 -0.81 8.36
CA ALA A 51 4.55 0.61 8.49
C ALA A 51 5.82 0.89 9.29
N GLN A 52 6.38 -0.11 9.97
CA GLN A 52 7.65 0.03 10.69
C GLN A 52 8.85 -0.02 9.75
N ALA A 53 8.68 -0.47 8.51
CA ALA A 53 9.78 -0.49 7.55
C ALA A 53 10.26 0.93 7.28
N GLN A 54 11.57 1.11 7.16
CA GLN A 54 12.18 2.41 6.95
C GLN A 54 11.77 2.98 5.60
N THR A 55 11.78 2.15 4.56
CA THR A 55 11.38 2.53 3.21
C THR A 55 10.63 1.37 2.57
N LEU A 56 9.55 1.67 1.88
CA LEU A 56 8.81 0.68 1.12
C LEU A 56 8.84 1.05 -0.36
N TYR A 57 8.89 0.03 -1.20
CA TYR A 57 8.91 0.16 -2.66
C TYR A 57 7.80 -0.69 -3.25
N TRP A 58 7.18 -0.20 -4.31
CA TRP A 58 6.18 -0.96 -5.04
C TRP A 58 6.64 -1.21 -6.47
N GLN A 59 6.19 -2.32 -7.04
CA GLN A 59 6.49 -2.69 -8.41
C GLN A 59 5.34 -3.51 -8.97
N THR A 60 4.89 -3.17 -10.18
CA THR A 60 3.86 -3.95 -10.85
C THR A 60 4.41 -5.32 -11.27
N ALA A 61 3.57 -6.35 -11.12
CA ALA A 61 3.95 -7.72 -11.45
C ALA A 61 2.74 -8.44 -12.01
N GLY A 62 2.46 -8.23 -13.32
CA GLY A 62 1.29 -8.80 -13.96
C GLY A 62 0.01 -8.16 -13.44
N ASP A 63 -0.82 -8.95 -12.76
CA ASP A 63 -2.14 -8.52 -12.29
C ASP A 63 -2.13 -7.97 -10.87
N HIS A 64 -0.95 -7.81 -10.26
CA HIS A 64 -0.84 -7.34 -8.89
C HIS A 64 0.38 -6.42 -8.73
N VAL A 65 0.50 -5.81 -7.54
CA VAL A 65 1.62 -4.95 -7.18
C VAL A 65 2.34 -5.60 -6.00
N ARG A 66 3.67 -5.73 -6.13
CA ARG A 66 4.51 -6.24 -5.05
C ARG A 66 5.05 -5.08 -4.24
N ILE A 67 5.12 -5.28 -2.93
CA ILE A 67 5.68 -4.30 -2.01
C ILE A 67 6.87 -4.93 -1.30
N ARG A 68 8.02 -4.25 -1.36
CA ARG A 68 9.27 -4.69 -0.75
C ARG A 68 9.78 -3.61 0.19
N ASP A 69 10.60 -4.03 1.16
CA ASP A 69 11.23 -3.09 2.08
C ASP A 69 12.62 -2.65 1.57
N GLU A 70 13.35 -1.91 2.41
CA GLU A 70 14.68 -1.39 2.08
C GLU A 70 15.72 -2.48 1.84
N ASP A 71 15.49 -3.68 2.37
CA ASP A 71 16.38 -4.83 2.16
C ASP A 71 16.00 -5.64 0.92
N GLY A 72 14.93 -5.26 0.24
CA GLY A 72 14.43 -5.98 -0.93
C GLY A 72 13.55 -7.17 -0.58
N ASP A 73 13.23 -7.35 0.70
CA ASP A 73 12.36 -8.45 1.13
C ASP A 73 10.91 -8.17 0.78
N HIS A 74 10.22 -9.20 0.29
CA HIS A 74 8.81 -9.10 -0.02
C HIS A 74 8.00 -8.97 1.26
N ARG A 75 7.18 -7.91 1.35
CA ARG A 75 6.42 -7.60 2.55
C ARG A 75 4.91 -7.68 2.34
N ALA A 76 4.41 -7.34 1.17
CA ALA A 76 2.98 -7.26 0.93
C ALA A 76 2.68 -7.29 -0.57
N ASN A 77 1.39 -7.42 -0.89
CA ASN A 77 0.88 -7.33 -2.26
C ASN A 77 -0.36 -6.45 -2.28
N ILE A 78 -0.60 -5.82 -3.43
CA ILE A 78 -1.89 -5.20 -3.73
C ILE A 78 -2.49 -5.97 -4.89
N ARG A 79 -3.70 -6.50 -4.70
CA ARG A 79 -4.47 -7.17 -5.74
C ARG A 79 -5.84 -6.54 -5.81
N GLN A 80 -6.16 -5.97 -6.97
CA GLN A 80 -7.40 -5.21 -7.14
C GLN A 80 -7.48 -4.11 -6.08
N GLU A 81 -8.48 -4.12 -5.22
CA GLU A 81 -8.67 -3.14 -4.16
C GLU A 81 -8.20 -3.64 -2.79
N TRP A 82 -7.40 -4.71 -2.77
CA TRP A 82 -6.98 -5.34 -1.51
C TRP A 82 -5.49 -5.21 -1.29
N LEU A 83 -5.12 -4.72 -0.11
CA LEU A 83 -3.76 -4.78 0.39
C LEU A 83 -3.64 -6.03 1.26
N ILE A 84 -2.74 -6.93 0.89
CA ILE A 84 -2.58 -8.23 1.55
C ILE A 84 -1.24 -8.24 2.28
N VAL A 85 -1.28 -8.33 3.60
CA VAL A 85 -0.10 -8.29 4.46
C VAL A 85 -0.17 -9.44 5.45
N GLY A 86 0.78 -10.39 5.37
CA GLY A 86 0.89 -11.48 6.33
C GLY A 86 -0.38 -12.30 6.46
N GLY A 87 -1.11 -12.50 5.35
CA GLY A 87 -2.36 -13.24 5.36
C GLY A 87 -3.59 -12.42 5.74
N GLU A 88 -3.40 -11.17 6.15
CA GLU A 88 -4.51 -10.26 6.45
C GLU A 88 -4.83 -9.41 5.23
N HIS A 89 -6.12 -9.16 5.02
CA HIS A 89 -6.61 -8.38 3.88
C HIS A 89 -7.17 -7.06 4.37
N TYR A 90 -6.76 -5.96 3.71
CA TYR A 90 -7.24 -4.62 4.01
C TYR A 90 -7.81 -4.02 2.74
N GLN A 91 -8.94 -3.33 2.85
CA GLN A 91 -9.56 -2.72 1.69
C GLN A 91 -8.93 -1.36 1.40
N LEU A 92 -8.63 -1.12 0.12
CA LEU A 92 -8.11 0.16 -0.36
C LEU A 92 -9.20 0.89 -1.12
N ASN A 93 -9.44 2.15 -0.74
CA ASN A 93 -10.35 3.02 -1.46
C ASN A 93 -9.55 4.11 -2.15
N ASP A 94 -9.68 4.20 -3.46
CA ASP A 94 -8.96 5.16 -4.28
C ASP A 94 -9.51 6.57 -4.03
N LEU A 95 -8.66 7.44 -3.50
CA LEU A 95 -9.07 8.81 -3.17
C LEU A 95 -9.04 9.74 -4.38
N GLU A 96 -8.33 9.36 -5.45
CA GLU A 96 -8.19 10.20 -6.64
C GLU A 96 -9.19 9.84 -7.73
N GLY A 97 -9.71 8.62 -7.72
CA GLY A 97 -10.67 8.17 -8.71
C GLY A 97 -12.09 8.66 -8.48
N SER A 98 -12.34 9.41 -7.43
CA SER A 98 -13.68 9.86 -7.07
C SER A 98 -14.09 11.17 -7.73
N LEU A 99 -13.25 11.69 -8.60
CA LEU A 99 -13.57 12.93 -9.31
C LEU A 99 -14.29 12.63 -10.65
#